data_2692bf86a8d1c62db69ffdbb3d2c4dc3
#
_entry.id   2692bf86a8d1c62db69ffdbb3d2c4dc3
#
_cell.length_a   1.000
_cell.length_b   1.000
_cell.length_c   1.000
_cell.angle_alpha   90.00
_cell.angle_beta   90.00
_cell.angle_gamma   90.00
#
_symmetry.space_group_name_H-M   'P 1'
#
loop_
_entity.id
_entity.type
_entity.pdbx_description
1 polymer ?
#
loop_
_entity_poly.entity_id
_entity_poly.type
_entity_poly.pdbx_seq_one_letter_code
_entity_poly.pdbx_strand_id
1 'polypeptide(L)'
;NKYHAEGYGLQDAKKGVIFENFPPVLHLQLKRFEYDIEKDAMVKINDRHEFPMQIDLGSYLDSESPAVKEDWKYNLHGVLVHSGDLHGGHYFTLIKPEKDSDWFKFDDDRVTRVLEREVLEDNFGGEYPNGHLGQAGVRAPVRAMKRFTNAYMLVYVRDSMSDEILKPFAEDDTPRHLRERLEEERLAMEARKREREEQHLYLTTKII
;
A
#
# COMPACT_ATOMS: atom_id res chain seq x y z
N ASN A 1 20.13 26.54 -16.80
CA ASN A 1 21.39 26.84 -16.14
C ASN A 1 22.53 26.15 -16.89
N LYS A 2 23.56 26.90 -17.27
CA LYS A 2 24.76 26.35 -17.93
C LYS A 2 25.77 25.91 -16.87
N TYR A 3 26.48 24.84 -17.14
CA TYR A 3 27.57 24.34 -16.32
C TYR A 3 28.90 25.00 -16.78
N HIS A 4 29.69 25.45 -15.84
CA HIS A 4 31.03 25.99 -16.15
C HIS A 4 32.01 24.80 -16.15
N ALA A 5 32.41 24.41 -17.36
CA ALA A 5 33.44 23.38 -17.55
C ALA A 5 34.83 24.04 -17.59
N GLU A 6 35.75 23.52 -16.81
CA GLU A 6 37.12 24.02 -16.75
C GLU A 6 37.81 23.90 -18.12
N GLY A 7 38.35 25.00 -18.65
CA GLY A 7 38.93 25.04 -19.99
C GLY A 7 37.94 25.19 -21.16
N TYR A 8 36.64 25.04 -20.95
CA TYR A 8 35.62 25.12 -22.02
C TYR A 8 34.55 26.20 -21.79
N GLY A 9 34.57 26.89 -20.65
CA GLY A 9 33.60 27.91 -20.32
C GLY A 9 32.19 27.37 -20.00
N LEU A 10 31.16 28.19 -20.29
CA LEU A 10 29.77 27.84 -20.02
C LEU A 10 29.21 26.86 -21.07
N GLN A 11 28.97 25.65 -20.69
CA GLN A 11 28.46 24.56 -21.55
C GLN A 11 27.05 24.12 -21.14
N ASP A 12 26.30 23.61 -22.10
CA ASP A 12 25.05 22.90 -21.81
C ASP A 12 25.39 21.51 -21.22
N ALA A 13 24.86 21.23 -20.03
CA ALA A 13 25.10 19.98 -19.34
C ALA A 13 23.78 19.36 -18.87
N LYS A 14 23.67 18.05 -18.95
CA LYS A 14 22.61 17.27 -18.31
C LYS A 14 23.15 16.71 -17.01
N LYS A 15 22.42 16.93 -15.91
CA LYS A 15 22.71 16.34 -14.60
C LYS A 15 21.55 15.44 -14.23
N GLY A 16 21.86 14.23 -13.81
CA GLY A 16 20.88 13.24 -13.39
C GLY A 16 21.48 12.25 -12.40
N VAL A 17 20.68 11.30 -12.00
CA VAL A 17 21.06 10.16 -11.18
C VAL A 17 20.87 8.91 -12.02
N ILE A 18 21.85 8.03 -12.01
CA ILE A 18 21.78 6.67 -12.52
C ILE A 18 22.04 5.72 -11.38
N PHE A 19 21.51 4.51 -11.49
CA PHE A 19 21.62 3.52 -10.41
C PHE A 19 22.67 2.47 -10.76
N GLU A 20 23.51 2.12 -9.81
CA GLU A 20 24.46 1.01 -9.95
C GLU A 20 23.79 -0.34 -9.66
N ASN A 21 22.88 -0.34 -8.68
CA ASN A 21 22.07 -1.51 -8.29
C ASN A 21 20.80 -1.08 -7.55
N PHE A 22 19.94 -2.04 -7.26
CA PHE A 22 18.74 -1.85 -6.46
C PHE A 22 18.67 -2.85 -5.30
N PRO A 23 18.00 -2.51 -4.19
CA PRO A 23 17.88 -3.39 -3.03
C PRO A 23 16.95 -4.58 -3.31
N PRO A 24 17.05 -5.67 -2.55
CA PRO A 24 16.15 -6.83 -2.65
C PRO A 24 14.67 -6.47 -2.40
N VAL A 25 14.42 -5.53 -1.48
CA VAL A 25 13.10 -4.98 -1.18
C VAL A 25 13.14 -3.48 -1.48
N LEU A 26 12.31 -3.05 -2.42
CA LEU A 26 12.25 -1.68 -2.89
C LEU A 26 11.02 -0.98 -2.34
N HIS A 27 11.23 0.16 -1.67
CA HIS A 27 10.18 1.05 -1.22
C HIS A 27 10.09 2.25 -2.15
N LEU A 28 8.92 2.44 -2.76
CA LEU A 28 8.63 3.61 -3.60
C LEU A 28 7.63 4.50 -2.86
N GLN A 29 8.12 5.60 -2.33
CA GLN A 29 7.26 6.61 -1.73
C GLN A 29 6.69 7.51 -2.81
N LEU A 30 5.36 7.56 -2.90
CA LEU A 30 4.65 8.43 -3.82
C LEU A 30 4.47 9.81 -3.17
N LYS A 31 4.83 10.87 -3.91
CA LYS A 31 4.67 12.24 -3.44
C LYS A 31 3.19 12.62 -3.47
N ARG A 32 2.47 12.33 -2.39
CA ARG A 32 1.03 12.62 -2.23
C ARG A 32 0.75 13.91 -1.46
N PHE A 33 1.78 14.56 -0.95
CA PHE A 33 1.66 15.83 -0.25
C PHE A 33 2.68 16.81 -0.81
N GLU A 34 2.24 18.03 -1.09
CA GLU A 34 3.12 19.11 -1.52
C GLU A 34 2.61 20.45 -0.99
N TYR A 35 3.52 21.42 -0.94
CA TYR A 35 3.18 22.78 -0.61
C TYR A 35 2.71 23.52 -1.86
N ASP A 36 1.48 24.01 -1.83
CA ASP A 36 0.87 24.81 -2.89
C ASP A 36 1.15 26.29 -2.59
N ILE A 37 2.01 26.89 -3.42
CA ILE A 37 2.43 28.28 -3.23
C ILE A 37 1.26 29.26 -3.43
N GLU A 38 0.32 28.93 -4.32
CA GLU A 38 -0.83 29.80 -4.59
C GLU A 38 -1.83 29.82 -3.43
N LYS A 39 -1.97 28.68 -2.75
CA LYS A 39 -2.85 28.53 -1.59
C LYS A 39 -2.16 28.80 -0.26
N ASP A 40 -0.83 28.98 -0.28
CA ASP A 40 0.01 29.11 0.91
C ASP A 40 -0.23 28.00 1.94
N ALA A 41 -0.39 26.75 1.46
CA ALA A 41 -0.77 25.61 2.28
C ALA A 41 -0.26 24.29 1.72
N MET A 42 -0.09 23.30 2.62
CA MET A 42 0.10 21.92 2.20
C MET A 42 -1.19 21.40 1.58
N VAL A 43 -1.10 20.66 0.49
CA VAL A 43 -2.22 20.02 -0.19
C VAL A 43 -1.96 18.54 -0.40
N LYS A 44 -3.02 17.74 -0.38
CA LYS A 44 -2.96 16.34 -0.76
C LYS A 44 -3.19 16.19 -2.25
N ILE A 45 -2.28 15.48 -2.94
CA ILE A 45 -2.38 15.16 -4.35
C ILE A 45 -3.18 13.87 -4.49
N ASN A 46 -4.42 13.98 -4.99
CA ASN A 46 -5.30 12.84 -5.20
C ASN A 46 -5.33 12.40 -6.67
N ASP A 47 -4.47 12.92 -7.51
CA ASP A 47 -4.41 12.58 -8.93
C ASP A 47 -4.17 11.09 -9.14
N ARG A 48 -4.73 10.56 -10.24
CA ARG A 48 -4.58 9.16 -10.60
C ARG A 48 -3.11 8.85 -10.89
N HIS A 49 -2.58 7.85 -10.21
CA HIS A 49 -1.26 7.29 -10.44
C HIS A 49 -1.37 5.78 -10.44
N GLU A 50 -1.26 5.20 -11.63
CA GLU A 50 -1.30 3.76 -11.81
C GLU A 50 0.05 3.15 -11.47
N PHE A 51 0.03 2.03 -10.80
CA PHE A 51 1.21 1.22 -10.50
C PHE A 51 0.93 -0.24 -10.85
N PRO A 52 1.88 -0.93 -11.48
CA PRO A 52 1.69 -2.31 -11.92
C PRO A 52 2.00 -3.32 -10.82
N MET A 53 1.54 -4.55 -11.00
CA MET A 53 1.90 -5.69 -10.15
C MET A 53 3.37 -6.08 -10.29
N GLN A 54 3.98 -5.85 -11.44
CA GLN A 54 5.38 -6.14 -11.71
C GLN A 54 6.06 -4.97 -12.41
N ILE A 55 7.28 -4.65 -11.99
CA ILE A 55 8.14 -3.64 -12.62
C ILE A 55 9.48 -4.26 -13.00
N ASP A 56 10.07 -3.76 -14.07
CA ASP A 56 11.43 -4.09 -14.48
C ASP A 56 12.30 -2.84 -14.39
N LEU A 57 13.31 -2.89 -13.55
CA LEU A 57 14.22 -1.77 -13.28
C LEU A 57 15.54 -1.86 -14.03
N GLY A 58 15.76 -2.90 -14.82
CA GLY A 58 17.00 -3.10 -15.58
C GLY A 58 17.36 -1.93 -16.48
N SER A 59 16.36 -1.25 -17.05
CA SER A 59 16.57 -0.07 -17.92
C SER A 59 17.05 1.19 -17.20
N TYR A 60 16.98 1.22 -15.86
CA TYR A 60 17.41 2.35 -15.03
C TYR A 60 18.82 2.20 -14.48
N LEU A 61 19.46 1.05 -14.72
CA LEU A 61 20.84 0.81 -14.29
C LEU A 61 21.83 1.51 -15.24
N ASP A 62 22.96 1.86 -14.64
CA ASP A 62 24.12 2.27 -15.43
C ASP A 62 24.56 1.13 -16.35
N SER A 63 24.72 1.42 -17.63
CA SER A 63 25.15 0.44 -18.64
C SER A 63 26.53 -0.18 -18.35
N GLU A 64 27.35 0.51 -17.58
CA GLU A 64 28.69 0.05 -17.16
C GLU A 64 28.66 -0.75 -15.85
N SER A 65 27.52 -0.77 -15.17
CA SER A 65 27.38 -1.53 -13.92
C SER A 65 27.48 -3.04 -14.17
N PRO A 66 28.24 -3.78 -13.36
CA PRO A 66 28.25 -5.24 -13.42
C PRO A 66 26.87 -5.87 -13.16
N ALA A 67 26.00 -5.15 -12.46
CA ALA A 67 24.65 -5.57 -12.14
C ALA A 67 23.68 -5.61 -13.34
N VAL A 68 24.01 -5.00 -14.47
CA VAL A 68 23.18 -5.02 -15.71
C VAL A 68 22.84 -6.44 -16.19
N LYS A 69 23.68 -7.43 -15.86
CA LYS A 69 23.47 -8.83 -16.26
C LYS A 69 22.48 -9.60 -15.39
N GLU A 70 22.04 -9.00 -14.29
CA GLU A 70 21.12 -9.62 -13.35
C GLU A 70 19.67 -9.34 -13.73
N ASP A 71 18.73 -10.15 -13.20
CA ASP A 71 17.30 -9.91 -13.36
C ASP A 71 16.80 -8.88 -12.33
N TRP A 72 16.24 -7.79 -12.82
CA TRP A 72 15.76 -6.66 -12.01
C TRP A 72 14.23 -6.53 -12.02
N LYS A 73 13.56 -7.66 -12.18
CA LYS A 73 12.11 -7.72 -12.04
C LYS A 73 11.72 -7.74 -10.57
N TYR A 74 10.69 -6.98 -10.26
CA TYR A 74 10.14 -6.85 -8.93
C TYR A 74 8.64 -7.09 -8.96
N ASN A 75 8.14 -7.82 -7.98
CA ASN A 75 6.71 -8.06 -7.79
C ASN A 75 6.19 -7.20 -6.64
N LEU A 76 5.00 -6.64 -6.81
CA LEU A 76 4.32 -5.87 -5.78
C LEU A 76 3.99 -6.80 -4.61
N HIS A 77 4.42 -6.41 -3.41
CA HIS A 77 4.21 -7.14 -2.17
C HIS A 77 3.32 -6.38 -1.20
N GLY A 78 3.39 -5.05 -1.21
CA GLY A 78 2.62 -4.23 -0.28
C GLY A 78 2.24 -2.87 -0.84
N VAL A 79 1.06 -2.40 -0.46
CA VAL A 79 0.53 -1.07 -0.80
C VAL A 79 0.05 -0.41 0.49
N LEU A 80 0.70 0.68 0.87
CA LEU A 80 0.31 1.48 2.02
C LEU A 80 -0.61 2.59 1.52
N VAL A 81 -1.79 2.67 2.09
CA VAL A 81 -2.90 3.52 1.64
C VAL A 81 -3.25 4.54 2.69
N HIS A 82 -3.51 5.75 2.26
CA HIS A 82 -4.08 6.81 3.08
C HIS A 82 -5.45 7.20 2.54
N SER A 83 -6.45 7.17 3.39
CA SER A 83 -7.83 7.62 3.13
C SER A 83 -8.14 8.85 3.95
N GLY A 84 -8.60 9.91 3.30
CA GLY A 84 -8.87 11.19 3.95
C GLY A 84 -8.08 12.35 3.35
N ASP A 85 -8.07 13.46 4.05
CA ASP A 85 -7.41 14.70 3.64
C ASP A 85 -6.10 14.95 4.42
N LEU A 86 -5.59 16.19 4.35
CA LEU A 86 -4.35 16.60 5.02
C LEU A 86 -4.48 16.66 6.55
N HIS A 87 -5.65 17.01 7.07
CA HIS A 87 -5.86 17.30 8.50
C HIS A 87 -6.32 16.08 9.30
N GLY A 88 -6.71 15.03 8.61
CA GLY A 88 -7.13 13.79 9.22
C GLY A 88 -7.36 12.70 8.19
N GLY A 89 -7.16 11.47 8.60
CA GLY A 89 -7.33 10.34 7.71
C GLY A 89 -7.04 9.04 8.41
N HIS A 90 -7.20 8.00 7.66
CA HIS A 90 -7.01 6.64 8.10
C HIS A 90 -5.98 5.95 7.22
N TYR A 91 -5.10 5.17 7.84
CA TYR A 91 -4.08 4.39 7.16
C TYR A 91 -4.43 2.91 7.25
N PHE A 92 -4.28 2.22 6.15
CA PHE A 92 -4.33 0.77 6.11
C PHE A 92 -3.33 0.23 5.10
N THR A 93 -3.07 -1.06 5.16
CA THR A 93 -2.09 -1.70 4.29
C THR A 93 -2.70 -2.91 3.59
N LEU A 94 -2.35 -3.06 2.32
CA LEU A 94 -2.66 -4.24 1.53
C LEU A 94 -1.36 -5.00 1.34
N ILE A 95 -1.33 -6.27 1.75
CA ILE A 95 -0.10 -7.08 1.73
C ILE A 95 -0.42 -8.44 1.15
N LYS A 96 0.51 -8.96 0.37
CA LYS A 96 0.60 -10.35 -0.05
C LYS A 96 1.69 -11.03 0.79
N PRO A 97 1.37 -11.70 1.91
CA PRO A 97 2.35 -12.13 2.90
C PRO A 97 3.40 -13.08 2.36
N GLU A 98 2.99 -14.01 1.50
CA GLU A 98 3.86 -15.00 0.86
C GLU A 98 3.76 -14.87 -0.67
N LYS A 99 4.73 -15.41 -1.38
CA LYS A 99 4.83 -15.31 -2.84
C LYS A 99 3.54 -15.70 -3.57
N ASP A 100 2.91 -16.80 -3.15
CA ASP A 100 1.73 -17.38 -3.80
C ASP A 100 0.45 -17.25 -2.95
N SER A 101 0.48 -16.44 -1.88
CA SER A 101 -0.68 -16.21 -1.04
C SER A 101 -1.69 -15.26 -1.68
N ASP A 102 -2.86 -15.16 -1.08
CA ASP A 102 -3.83 -14.11 -1.39
C ASP A 102 -3.37 -12.75 -0.87
N TRP A 103 -4.03 -11.71 -1.34
CA TRP A 103 -3.90 -10.36 -0.80
C TRP A 103 -4.79 -10.17 0.43
N PHE A 104 -4.24 -9.49 1.43
CA PHE A 104 -4.94 -9.18 2.67
C PHE A 104 -4.88 -7.67 2.95
N LYS A 105 -6.01 -7.13 3.38
CA LYS A 105 -6.11 -5.78 3.93
C LYS A 105 -5.94 -5.86 5.44
N PHE A 106 -4.94 -5.15 5.95
CA PHE A 106 -4.69 -4.92 7.37
C PHE A 106 -5.20 -3.53 7.73
N ASP A 107 -6.24 -3.47 8.54
CA ASP A 107 -6.97 -2.27 8.86
C ASP A 107 -7.28 -2.27 10.36
N ASP A 108 -6.39 -1.65 11.13
CA ASP A 108 -6.33 -1.69 12.60
C ASP A 108 -6.32 -3.14 13.12
N ASP A 109 -7.39 -3.58 13.78
CA ASP A 109 -7.56 -4.91 14.35
C ASP A 109 -8.17 -5.93 13.36
N ARG A 110 -8.45 -5.52 12.14
CA ARG A 110 -9.11 -6.33 11.12
C ARG A 110 -8.15 -6.73 10.02
N VAL A 111 -8.14 -8.02 9.74
CA VAL A 111 -7.46 -8.59 8.58
C VAL A 111 -8.50 -9.24 7.69
N THR A 112 -8.62 -8.79 6.45
CA THR A 112 -9.59 -9.30 5.49
C THR A 112 -8.93 -9.62 4.16
N ARG A 113 -9.35 -10.73 3.55
CA ARG A 113 -8.92 -11.08 2.20
C ARG A 113 -9.52 -10.11 1.19
N VAL A 114 -8.72 -9.68 0.21
CA VAL A 114 -9.12 -8.76 -0.85
C VAL A 114 -8.69 -9.29 -2.22
N LEU A 115 -9.33 -8.80 -3.26
CA LEU A 115 -8.98 -9.15 -4.63
C LEU A 115 -7.87 -8.24 -5.15
N GLU A 116 -7.05 -8.74 -6.06
CA GLU A 116 -5.97 -7.98 -6.71
C GLU A 116 -6.48 -6.68 -7.36
N ARG A 117 -7.68 -6.69 -7.92
CA ARG A 117 -8.31 -5.50 -8.47
C ARG A 117 -8.53 -4.41 -7.41
N GLU A 118 -8.93 -4.80 -6.20
CA GLU A 118 -9.11 -3.88 -5.06
C GLU A 118 -7.77 -3.30 -4.60
N VAL A 119 -6.69 -4.08 -4.72
CA VAL A 119 -5.33 -3.61 -4.42
C VAL A 119 -4.90 -2.50 -5.39
N LEU A 120 -5.20 -2.64 -6.66
CA LEU A 120 -4.79 -1.72 -7.71
C LEU A 120 -5.77 -0.58 -7.90
N GLU A 121 -6.93 -0.85 -8.49
CA GLU A 121 -7.85 0.15 -9.01
C GLU A 121 -8.42 1.08 -7.92
N ASP A 122 -8.66 0.56 -6.74
CA ASP A 122 -9.23 1.35 -5.65
C ASP A 122 -8.20 2.30 -5.01
N ASN A 123 -6.90 2.07 -5.27
CA ASN A 123 -5.81 2.80 -4.64
C ASN A 123 -4.99 3.67 -5.60
N PHE A 124 -5.34 3.72 -6.87
CA PHE A 124 -4.69 4.62 -7.84
C PHE A 124 -4.98 6.10 -7.57
N GLY A 125 -6.05 6.44 -6.87
CA GLY A 125 -6.54 7.81 -6.75
C GLY A 125 -7.35 8.25 -7.97
N GLY A 126 -7.38 9.57 -8.22
CA GLY A 126 -8.15 10.16 -9.33
C GLY A 126 -9.62 10.37 -9.01
N GLU A 127 -10.47 10.12 -9.97
CA GLU A 127 -11.92 10.32 -9.89
C GLU A 127 -12.66 9.00 -10.00
N TYR A 128 -13.85 8.92 -9.44
CA TYR A 128 -14.72 7.77 -9.65
C TYR A 128 -15.20 7.74 -11.11
N PRO A 129 -15.13 6.59 -11.80
CA PRO A 129 -15.43 6.50 -13.23
C PRO A 129 -16.87 6.85 -13.61
N ASN A 130 -17.78 6.81 -12.64
CA ASN A 130 -19.17 7.23 -12.84
C ASN A 130 -19.56 8.09 -11.64
N GLY A 131 -19.61 9.41 -11.83
CA GLY A 131 -20.39 10.24 -10.91
C GLY A 131 -21.74 9.57 -10.76
N HIS A 132 -22.16 9.21 -9.53
CA HIS A 132 -23.44 8.57 -9.29
C HIS A 132 -24.50 9.26 -10.12
N LEU A 133 -25.19 8.50 -10.99
CA LEU A 133 -26.40 8.94 -11.66
C LEU A 133 -27.38 9.36 -10.57
N GLY A 134 -27.40 10.65 -10.26
CA GLY A 134 -28.49 11.23 -9.47
C GLY A 134 -29.78 10.82 -10.09
N GLN A 135 -30.78 10.50 -9.27
CA GLN A 135 -32.10 10.10 -9.66
C GLN A 135 -32.58 10.91 -10.86
N ALA A 136 -33.16 10.20 -11.82
CA ALA A 136 -33.67 10.72 -13.09
C ALA A 136 -34.40 12.06 -12.94
N GLY A 137 -33.92 13.09 -13.62
CA GLY A 137 -34.74 14.29 -13.87
C GLY A 137 -34.02 15.64 -13.90
N VAL A 138 -32.83 15.81 -13.36
CA VAL A 138 -32.13 17.12 -13.39
C VAL A 138 -30.77 16.96 -14.06
N ARG A 139 -30.55 17.60 -15.21
CA ARG A 139 -29.28 17.77 -15.88
C ARG A 139 -28.43 18.81 -15.10
N ALA A 140 -27.94 18.43 -13.93
CA ALA A 140 -26.84 19.13 -13.32
C ALA A 140 -25.51 18.60 -13.92
N PRO A 141 -24.50 19.44 -14.17
CA PRO A 141 -23.19 18.95 -14.60
C PRO A 141 -22.69 17.99 -13.53
N VAL A 142 -22.49 16.72 -13.91
CA VAL A 142 -21.98 15.68 -13.02
C VAL A 142 -20.55 16.07 -12.66
N ARG A 143 -20.38 16.65 -11.48
CA ARG A 143 -19.05 16.97 -10.96
C ARG A 143 -18.43 15.65 -10.57
N ALA A 144 -17.35 15.28 -11.27
CA ALA A 144 -16.61 14.06 -10.97
C ALA A 144 -16.18 14.07 -9.48
N MET A 145 -16.56 13.04 -8.75
CA MET A 145 -16.17 12.89 -7.34
C MET A 145 -14.73 12.42 -7.27
N LYS A 146 -13.88 13.23 -6.64
CA LYS A 146 -12.48 12.86 -6.38
C LYS A 146 -12.41 11.74 -5.34
N ARG A 147 -11.49 10.81 -5.56
CA ARG A 147 -11.12 9.78 -4.58
C ARG A 147 -10.14 10.39 -3.57
N PHE A 148 -10.47 10.32 -2.29
CA PHE A 148 -9.59 10.73 -1.20
C PHE A 148 -8.73 9.58 -0.66
N THR A 149 -8.93 8.39 -1.19
CA THR A 149 -8.17 7.18 -0.86
C THR A 149 -7.18 6.89 -1.99
N ASN A 150 -5.90 6.79 -1.64
CA ASN A 150 -4.85 6.46 -2.60
C ASN A 150 -3.61 5.87 -1.92
N ALA A 151 -2.84 5.12 -2.70
CA ALA A 151 -1.54 4.63 -2.28
C ALA A 151 -0.56 5.79 -2.11
N TYR A 152 0.23 5.74 -1.04
CA TYR A 152 1.33 6.69 -0.81
C TYR A 152 2.70 6.00 -0.71
N MET A 153 2.73 4.69 -0.50
CA MET A 153 3.96 3.90 -0.54
C MET A 153 3.68 2.55 -1.16
N LEU A 154 4.58 2.11 -2.03
CA LEU A 154 4.57 0.81 -2.66
C LEU A 154 5.79 0.02 -2.22
N VAL A 155 5.61 -1.25 -1.93
CA VAL A 155 6.68 -2.17 -1.56
C VAL A 155 6.76 -3.26 -2.60
N TYR A 156 7.92 -3.35 -3.25
CA TYR A 156 8.20 -4.38 -4.24
C TYR A 156 9.31 -5.29 -3.76
N VAL A 157 9.20 -6.57 -4.03
CA VAL A 157 10.21 -7.58 -3.72
C VAL A 157 10.79 -8.10 -5.03
N ARG A 158 12.13 -8.18 -5.10
CA ARG A 158 12.85 -8.69 -6.27
C ARG A 158 12.49 -10.14 -6.52
N ASP A 159 12.10 -10.47 -7.74
CA ASP A 159 11.58 -11.79 -8.10
C ASP A 159 12.59 -12.91 -7.81
N SER A 160 13.85 -12.72 -8.19
CA SER A 160 14.93 -13.68 -7.99
C SER A 160 15.25 -13.96 -6.51
N MET A 161 14.80 -13.11 -5.57
CA MET A 161 15.03 -13.25 -4.13
C MET A 161 13.72 -13.51 -3.36
N SER A 162 12.60 -13.62 -4.05
CA SER A 162 11.28 -13.74 -3.42
C SER A 162 11.15 -15.00 -2.56
N ASP A 163 11.74 -16.12 -2.97
CA ASP A 163 11.68 -17.39 -2.23
C ASP A 163 12.45 -17.34 -0.90
N GLU A 164 13.48 -16.50 -0.82
CA GLU A 164 14.24 -16.27 0.41
C GLU A 164 13.53 -15.26 1.32
N ILE A 165 13.07 -14.14 0.75
CA ILE A 165 12.49 -13.02 1.49
C ILE A 165 11.08 -13.35 1.99
N LEU A 166 10.26 -13.97 1.14
CA LEU A 166 8.87 -14.34 1.41
C LEU A 166 8.75 -15.81 1.78
N LYS A 167 9.73 -16.34 2.46
CA LYS A 167 9.71 -17.72 2.95
C LYS A 167 8.45 -17.94 3.80
N PRO A 168 7.69 -19.02 3.54
CA PRO A 168 6.52 -19.35 4.35
C PRO A 168 6.90 -19.44 5.83
N PHE A 169 6.03 -18.87 6.65
CA PHE A 169 6.19 -18.89 8.09
C PHE A 169 5.87 -20.28 8.65
N ALA A 170 6.81 -20.90 9.34
CA ALA A 170 6.59 -22.18 9.99
C ALA A 170 6.05 -21.96 11.42
N GLU A 171 5.23 -22.89 11.89
CA GLU A 171 4.64 -22.81 13.25
C GLU A 171 5.73 -22.68 14.33
N ASP A 172 6.87 -23.32 14.13
CA ASP A 172 8.01 -23.26 15.05
C ASP A 172 8.75 -21.91 15.04
N ASP A 173 8.55 -21.09 14.03
CA ASP A 173 9.13 -19.73 13.96
C ASP A 173 8.45 -18.80 14.97
N THR A 174 7.25 -19.15 15.46
CA THR A 174 6.57 -18.38 16.51
C THR A 174 7.18 -18.70 17.88
N PRO A 175 7.70 -17.71 18.62
CA PRO A 175 8.17 -17.92 20.00
C PRO A 175 7.07 -18.56 20.87
N ARG A 176 7.44 -19.52 21.70
CA ARG A 176 6.52 -20.32 22.51
C ARG A 176 5.58 -19.45 23.35
N HIS A 177 6.08 -18.40 24.00
CA HIS A 177 5.27 -17.51 24.83
C HIS A 177 4.19 -16.76 24.04
N LEU A 178 4.41 -16.47 22.74
CA LEU A 178 3.40 -15.85 21.87
C LEU A 178 2.34 -16.88 21.46
N ARG A 179 2.73 -18.11 21.16
CA ARG A 179 1.78 -19.18 20.84
C ARG A 179 0.84 -19.43 22.03
N GLU A 180 1.39 -19.56 23.23
CA GLU A 180 0.61 -19.77 24.46
C GLU A 180 -0.36 -18.60 24.69
N ARG A 181 0.09 -17.37 24.56
CA ARG A 181 -0.76 -16.18 24.69
C ARG A 181 -1.88 -16.11 23.65
N LEU A 182 -1.56 -16.34 22.37
CA LEU A 182 -2.56 -16.33 21.30
C LEU A 182 -3.61 -17.41 21.51
N GLU A 183 -3.22 -18.59 21.98
CA GLU A 183 -4.15 -19.68 22.31
C GLU A 183 -5.05 -19.31 23.49
N GLU A 184 -4.52 -18.71 24.56
CA GLU A 184 -5.30 -18.18 25.69
C GLU A 184 -6.31 -17.13 25.22
N GLU A 185 -5.88 -16.17 24.38
CA GLU A 185 -6.77 -15.15 23.82
C GLU A 185 -7.88 -15.75 22.96
N ARG A 186 -7.56 -16.77 22.14
CA ARG A 186 -8.53 -17.50 21.33
C ARG A 186 -9.57 -18.20 22.18
N LEU A 187 -9.13 -18.94 23.20
CA LEU A 187 -10.01 -19.63 24.13
C LEU A 187 -10.91 -18.66 24.91
N ALA A 188 -10.35 -17.54 25.36
CA ALA A 188 -11.12 -16.50 26.05
C ALA A 188 -12.18 -15.86 25.13
N MET A 189 -11.84 -15.65 23.86
CA MET A 189 -12.79 -15.11 22.86
C MET A 189 -13.92 -16.11 22.57
N GLU A 190 -13.60 -17.38 22.40
CA GLU A 190 -14.59 -18.44 22.22
C GLU A 190 -15.51 -18.60 23.43
N ALA A 191 -14.96 -18.53 24.66
CA ALA A 191 -15.75 -18.56 25.88
C ALA A 191 -16.74 -17.38 25.95
N ARG A 192 -16.28 -16.16 25.67
CA ARG A 192 -17.15 -14.97 25.62
C ARG A 192 -18.23 -15.06 24.54
N LYS A 193 -17.88 -15.61 23.37
CA LYS A 193 -18.85 -15.85 22.30
C LYS A 193 -19.94 -16.83 22.76
N ARG A 194 -19.55 -17.95 23.36
CA ARG A 194 -20.47 -18.94 23.89
C ARG A 194 -21.36 -18.34 24.99
N GLU A 195 -20.78 -17.63 25.93
CA GLU A 195 -21.54 -16.95 26.97
C GLU A 195 -22.58 -15.98 26.41
N ARG A 196 -22.23 -15.21 25.38
CA ARG A 196 -23.17 -14.32 24.70
C ARG A 196 -24.27 -15.05 23.95
N GLU A 197 -23.94 -16.16 23.31
CA GLU A 197 -24.92 -17.04 22.62
C GLU A 197 -25.87 -17.71 23.61
N GLU A 198 -25.40 -18.06 24.80
CA GLU A 198 -26.20 -18.70 25.86
C GLU A 198 -26.94 -17.70 26.75
N GLN A 199 -26.59 -16.41 26.72
CA GLN A 199 -27.16 -15.37 27.60
C GLN A 199 -28.69 -15.31 27.52
N HIS A 200 -29.31 -15.60 26.39
CA HIS A 200 -30.77 -15.63 26.22
C HIS A 200 -31.44 -16.83 26.85
N LEU A 201 -30.67 -17.86 27.26
CA LEU A 201 -31.18 -19.07 27.91
C LEU A 201 -31.32 -18.87 29.45
N TYR A 202 -30.70 -17.82 30.00
CA TYR A 202 -30.76 -17.55 31.41
C TYR A 202 -31.90 -16.58 31.73
N LEU A 203 -32.91 -17.06 32.50
CA LEU A 203 -34.00 -16.23 33.05
C LEU A 203 -33.57 -15.67 34.40
N THR A 204 -33.57 -14.34 34.55
CA THR A 204 -33.37 -13.69 35.84
C THR A 204 -34.72 -13.57 36.56
N THR A 205 -34.96 -14.36 37.60
CA THR A 205 -36.16 -14.23 38.44
C THR A 205 -35.87 -13.24 39.55
N LYS A 206 -36.61 -12.12 39.58
CA LYS A 206 -36.58 -11.21 40.70
C LYS A 206 -37.65 -11.62 41.71
N ILE A 207 -37.26 -12.07 42.90
CA ILE A 207 -38.17 -12.31 44.04
C ILE A 207 -38.38 -10.95 44.71
N ILE A 208 -39.64 -10.51 44.78
CA ILE A 208 -40.05 -9.26 45.45
C ILE A 208 -40.51 -9.60 46.84
#